data_b01987d90b750021db9086edb6e80c11
#
_entry.id   b01987d90b750021db9086edb6e80c11
#
_cell.length_a   1.000
_cell.length_b   1.000
_cell.length_c   1.000
_cell.angle_alpha   90.00
_cell.angle_beta   90.00
_cell.angle_gamma   90.00
#
_symmetry.space_group_name_H-M   'P 1'
#
loop_
_entity.id
_entity.type
_entity.pdbx_description
1 polymer ?
#
loop_
_entity_poly.entity_id
_entity_poly.type
_entity_poly.pdbx_seq_one_letter_code
_entity_poly.pdbx_strand_id
1 'polypeptide(L)'
;MARANRHYIPGHAWHLTHCCHKREFLFKFAKDRLRWMQWLYEARKKHHLVILNYMVTSNHTHLLVYDHGSADVIPRSVQLLAGRIGQEYNVRKKRNGAFWQDRYHATAVETGEHLLKCL
;
A
#
# COMPACT_ATOMS: atom_id res chain seq x y z
N MET A 1 15.14 -11.03 11.37
CA MET A 1 14.57 -12.26 10.80
C MET A 1 14.29 -12.08 9.32
N ALA A 2 14.75 -13.02 8.54
CA ALA A 2 14.40 -12.98 7.12
C ALA A 2 12.92 -13.33 6.94
N ARG A 3 12.23 -12.56 6.12
CA ARG A 3 10.85 -12.85 5.75
C ARG A 3 10.84 -13.72 4.52
N ALA A 4 9.83 -14.56 4.40
CA ALA A 4 9.61 -15.29 3.17
C ALA A 4 9.38 -14.31 2.03
N ASN A 5 9.99 -14.57 0.88
CA ASN A 5 9.75 -13.75 -0.30
C ASN A 5 8.31 -13.91 -0.76
N ARG A 6 7.70 -12.79 -1.15
CA ARG A 6 6.38 -12.83 -1.75
C ARG A 6 6.52 -13.23 -3.22
N HIS A 7 5.72 -14.18 -3.63
CA HIS A 7 5.68 -14.61 -5.02
C HIS A 7 4.40 -14.09 -5.65
N TYR A 8 4.55 -13.11 -6.53
CA TYR A 8 3.42 -12.58 -7.27
C TYR A 8 3.25 -13.34 -8.57
N ILE A 9 2.05 -13.81 -8.80
CA ILE A 9 1.71 -14.57 -10.00
C ILE A 9 1.25 -13.58 -11.07
N PRO A 10 1.95 -13.51 -12.23
CA PRO A 10 1.54 -12.60 -13.31
C PRO A 10 0.12 -12.87 -13.76
N GLY A 11 -0.59 -11.82 -14.12
CA GLY A 11 -1.96 -11.93 -14.58
C GLY A 11 -3.01 -12.00 -13.47
N HIS A 12 -2.63 -11.72 -12.23
CA HIS A 12 -3.54 -11.72 -11.10
C HIS A 12 -3.66 -10.33 -10.49
N ALA A 13 -4.86 -10.04 -9.96
CA ALA A 13 -5.06 -8.88 -9.11
C ALA A 13 -4.70 -9.24 -7.67
N TRP A 14 -4.21 -8.27 -6.92
CA TRP A 14 -3.81 -8.43 -5.53
C TRP A 14 -4.46 -7.37 -4.67
N HIS A 15 -5.02 -7.80 -3.55
CA HIS A 15 -5.54 -6.90 -2.52
C HIS A 15 -4.47 -6.73 -1.45
N LEU A 16 -4.00 -5.49 -1.28
CA LEU A 16 -2.97 -5.14 -0.32
C LEU A 16 -3.59 -4.35 0.82
N THR A 17 -3.33 -4.77 2.04
CA THR A 17 -3.79 -4.06 3.25
C THR A 17 -2.59 -3.68 4.10
N HIS A 18 -2.53 -2.43 4.54
CA HIS A 18 -1.43 -1.94 5.36
C HIS A 18 -1.99 -1.15 6.54
N CYS A 19 -1.67 -1.57 7.76
CA CYS A 19 -2.19 -0.96 8.98
C CYS A 19 -1.16 -0.04 9.63
N CYS A 20 -1.63 1.04 10.25
CA CYS A 20 -0.78 1.92 11.05
C CYS A 20 -0.31 1.22 12.32
N HIS A 21 0.85 1.64 12.82
CA HIS A 21 1.46 1.07 14.03
C HIS A 21 0.49 1.15 15.21
N LYS A 22 0.29 0.03 15.90
CA LYS A 22 -0.64 -0.11 17.03
C LYS A 22 -2.05 0.36 16.69
N ARG A 23 -2.42 0.35 15.42
CA ARG A 23 -3.72 0.81 14.91
C ARG A 23 -4.04 2.25 15.28
N GLU A 24 -3.02 3.07 15.51
CA GLU A 24 -3.20 4.50 15.75
C GLU A 24 -3.79 5.20 14.53
N PHE A 25 -4.55 6.26 14.75
CA PHE A 25 -5.22 7.01 13.68
C PHE A 25 -4.25 7.99 13.02
N LEU A 26 -3.20 7.49 12.39
CA LEU A 26 -2.18 8.33 11.78
C LEU A 26 -2.67 8.99 10.48
N PHE A 27 -3.74 8.49 9.88
CA PHE A 27 -4.43 9.12 8.76
C PHE A 27 -5.69 9.88 9.20
N LYS A 28 -5.69 10.44 10.39
CA LYS A 28 -6.85 11.11 10.97
C LYS A 28 -7.35 12.29 10.14
N PHE A 29 -6.42 13.10 9.61
CA PHE A 29 -6.78 14.30 8.87
C PHE A 29 -6.83 14.05 7.37
N ALA A 30 -7.70 14.79 6.68
CA ALA A 30 -7.84 14.66 5.23
C ALA A 30 -6.54 14.92 4.48
N LYS A 31 -5.71 15.86 4.96
CA LYS A 31 -4.43 16.15 4.32
C LYS A 31 -3.45 14.97 4.41
N ASP A 32 -3.52 14.18 5.47
CA ASP A 32 -2.67 12.99 5.61
C ASP A 32 -3.08 11.92 4.59
N ARG A 33 -4.40 11.72 4.42
CA ARG A 33 -4.91 10.79 3.42
C ARG A 33 -4.60 11.26 2.00
N LEU A 34 -4.68 12.58 1.76
CA LEU A 34 -4.34 13.15 0.46
C LEU A 34 -2.87 12.94 0.13
N ARG A 35 -1.96 13.08 1.11
CA ARG A 35 -0.53 12.80 0.88
C ARG A 35 -0.30 11.35 0.49
N TRP A 36 -1.02 10.41 1.11
CA TRP A 36 -0.93 9.01 0.72
C TRP A 36 -1.33 8.81 -0.75
N MET A 37 -2.42 9.43 -1.17
CA MET A 37 -2.86 9.36 -2.57
C MET A 37 -1.84 9.99 -3.53
N GLN A 38 -1.21 11.09 -3.13
CA GLN A 38 -0.18 11.73 -3.95
C GLN A 38 1.05 10.84 -4.11
N TRP A 39 1.50 10.21 -3.03
CA TRP A 39 2.62 9.27 -3.11
C TRP A 39 2.27 7.99 -3.86
N LEU A 40 1.03 7.53 -3.75
CA LEU A 40 0.54 6.42 -4.57
C LEU A 40 0.66 6.75 -6.06
N TYR A 41 0.28 7.95 -6.45
CA TYR A 41 0.43 8.42 -7.83
C TYR A 41 1.90 8.47 -8.27
N GLU A 42 2.79 8.93 -7.41
CA GLU A 42 4.22 8.96 -7.71
C GLU A 42 4.79 7.54 -7.86
N ALA A 43 4.38 6.61 -7.02
CA ALA A 43 4.78 5.21 -7.13
C ALA A 43 4.29 4.61 -8.45
N ARG A 44 3.06 4.92 -8.85
CA ARG A 44 2.50 4.48 -10.12
C ARG A 44 3.34 4.98 -11.30
N LYS A 45 3.71 6.25 -11.28
CA LYS A 45 4.52 6.83 -12.37
C LYS A 45 5.91 6.18 -12.44
N LYS A 46 6.53 5.98 -11.29
CA LYS A 46 7.91 5.50 -11.23
C LYS A 46 8.04 4.02 -11.58
N HIS A 47 7.12 3.20 -11.08
CA HIS A 47 7.21 1.74 -11.18
C HIS A 47 6.16 1.12 -12.10
N HIS A 48 5.32 1.91 -12.74
CA HIS A 48 4.26 1.45 -13.65
C HIS A 48 3.25 0.52 -12.97
N LEU A 49 2.94 0.81 -11.70
CA LEU A 49 1.94 0.07 -10.95
C LEU A 49 0.56 0.23 -11.59
N VAL A 50 -0.15 -0.88 -11.79
CA VAL A 50 -1.52 -0.85 -12.28
C VAL A 50 -2.46 -0.84 -11.10
N ILE A 51 -3.12 0.29 -10.85
CA ILE A 51 -4.02 0.47 -9.72
C ILE A 51 -5.45 0.29 -10.22
N LEU A 52 -6.17 -0.65 -9.60
CA LEU A 52 -7.58 -0.90 -9.93
C LEU A 52 -8.51 -0.16 -9.01
N ASN A 53 -8.16 -0.06 -7.73
CA ASN A 53 -8.94 0.67 -6.74
C ASN A 53 -8.09 0.92 -5.49
N TYR A 54 -8.52 1.84 -4.64
CA TYR A 54 -7.84 2.11 -3.38
C TYR A 54 -8.81 2.72 -2.37
N MET A 55 -8.47 2.58 -1.10
CA MET A 55 -9.18 3.23 -0.01
C MET A 55 -8.21 3.49 1.13
N VAL A 56 -8.27 4.67 1.71
CA VAL A 56 -7.50 5.01 2.91
C VAL A 56 -8.46 5.43 4.00
N THR A 57 -8.35 4.76 5.14
CA THR A 57 -9.12 5.09 6.34
C THR A 57 -8.21 5.79 7.34
N SER A 58 -8.71 6.06 8.54
CA SER A 58 -7.93 6.77 9.55
C SER A 58 -6.72 5.96 10.07
N ASN A 59 -6.71 4.65 9.93
CA ASN A 59 -5.63 3.81 10.48
C ASN A 59 -5.16 2.67 9.58
N HIS A 60 -5.66 2.58 8.35
CA HIS A 60 -5.18 1.56 7.42
C HIS A 60 -5.50 1.93 5.97
N THR A 61 -4.86 1.24 5.05
CA THR A 61 -5.08 1.45 3.62
C THR A 61 -5.42 0.14 2.94
N HIS A 62 -6.25 0.23 1.90
CA HIS A 62 -6.55 -0.87 0.99
C HIS A 62 -6.14 -0.45 -0.41
N LEU A 63 -5.46 -1.34 -1.12
CA LEU A 63 -4.99 -1.08 -2.46
C LEU A 63 -5.23 -2.33 -3.31
N LEU A 64 -5.96 -2.18 -4.40
CA LEU A 64 -6.20 -3.25 -5.35
C LEU A 64 -5.37 -2.98 -6.58
N VAL A 65 -4.44 -3.88 -6.89
CA VAL A 65 -3.48 -3.72 -7.97
C VAL A 65 -3.46 -4.95 -8.86
N TYR A 66 -2.95 -4.78 -10.07
CA TYR A 66 -2.80 -5.86 -11.04
C TYR A 66 -1.32 -6.11 -11.31
N ASP A 67 -0.90 -7.35 -11.24
CA ASP A 67 0.46 -7.76 -11.59
C ASP A 67 0.51 -8.24 -13.04
N HIS A 68 1.18 -7.48 -13.90
CA HIS A 68 1.23 -7.80 -15.32
C HIS A 68 2.58 -8.36 -15.78
N GLY A 69 3.38 -8.90 -14.87
CA GLY A 69 4.53 -9.70 -15.25
C GLY A 69 5.88 -9.37 -14.65
N SER A 70 6.02 -8.26 -13.94
CA SER A 70 7.27 -7.94 -13.25
C SER A 70 7.11 -8.15 -11.75
N ALA A 71 7.88 -9.07 -11.19
CA ALA A 71 7.81 -9.42 -9.77
C ALA A 71 8.16 -8.25 -8.84
N ASP A 72 8.86 -7.24 -9.35
CA ASP A 72 9.34 -6.12 -8.53
C ASP A 72 8.37 -4.96 -8.42
N VAL A 73 7.40 -4.84 -9.32
CA VAL A 73 6.56 -3.63 -9.42
C VAL A 73 5.79 -3.38 -8.14
N ILE A 74 5.08 -4.38 -7.63
CA ILE A 74 4.27 -4.22 -6.43
C ILE A 74 5.15 -3.97 -5.20
N PRO A 75 6.17 -4.80 -4.89
CA PRO A 75 7.01 -4.55 -3.73
C PRO A 75 7.70 -3.18 -3.76
N ARG A 76 8.25 -2.77 -4.89
CA ARG A 76 8.95 -1.48 -5.00
C ARG A 76 8.00 -0.31 -4.87
N SER A 77 6.80 -0.43 -5.45
CA SER A 77 5.78 0.62 -5.36
C SER A 77 5.34 0.83 -3.92
N VAL A 78 5.06 -0.26 -3.20
CA VAL A 78 4.64 -0.18 -1.80
C VAL A 78 5.78 0.32 -0.92
N GLN A 79 7.02 -0.09 -1.19
CA GLN A 79 8.19 0.38 -0.45
C GLN A 79 8.34 1.90 -0.57
N LEU A 80 8.21 2.43 -1.78
CA LEU A 80 8.28 3.88 -2.01
C LEU A 80 7.16 4.60 -1.28
N LEU A 81 5.92 4.15 -1.48
CA LEU A 81 4.73 4.76 -0.89
C LEU A 81 4.80 4.74 0.63
N ALA A 82 5.01 3.59 1.22
CA ALA A 82 5.00 3.43 2.67
C ALA A 82 6.18 4.16 3.32
N GLY A 83 7.36 4.07 2.72
CA GLY A 83 8.55 4.73 3.25
C GLY A 83 8.43 6.24 3.26
N ARG A 84 7.95 6.83 2.17
CA ARG A 84 7.78 8.28 2.08
C ARG A 84 6.71 8.79 3.05
N ILE A 85 5.60 8.09 3.15
CA ILE A 85 4.52 8.47 4.08
C ILE A 85 5.04 8.47 5.51
N GLY A 86 5.73 7.41 5.93
CA GLY A 86 6.27 7.34 7.29
C GLY A 86 7.29 8.43 7.59
N GLN A 87 8.21 8.68 6.66
CA GLN A 87 9.22 9.72 6.83
C GLN A 87 8.61 11.12 6.93
N GLU A 88 7.73 11.48 5.99
CA GLU A 88 7.09 12.79 5.96
C GLU A 88 6.24 13.04 7.20
N TYR A 89 5.47 12.03 7.60
CA TYR A 89 4.60 12.16 8.77
C TYR A 89 5.41 12.40 10.03
N ASN A 90 6.47 11.61 10.25
CA ASN A 90 7.30 11.74 11.44
C ASN A 90 8.01 13.08 11.50
N VAL A 91 8.49 13.60 10.37
CA VAL A 91 9.10 14.92 10.32
C VAL A 91 8.07 16.01 10.63
N ARG A 92 6.93 15.97 9.96
CA ARG A 92 5.89 17.00 10.10
C ARG A 92 5.30 17.06 11.50
N LYS A 93 5.12 15.90 12.13
CA LYS A 93 4.53 15.79 13.47
C LYS A 93 5.57 15.73 14.57
N LYS A 94 6.87 15.87 14.25
CA LYS A 94 7.98 15.75 15.21
C LYS A 94 7.87 14.47 16.02
N ARG A 95 7.64 13.36 15.31
CA ARG A 95 7.36 12.05 15.88
C ARG A 95 8.48 11.08 15.55
N ASN A 96 8.75 10.15 16.44
CA ASN A 96 9.70 9.05 16.24
C ASN A 96 8.95 7.72 16.16
N GLY A 97 9.65 6.72 15.63
CA GLY A 97 9.16 5.36 15.66
C GLY A 97 8.40 4.96 14.39
N ALA A 98 7.85 3.76 14.43
CA ALA A 98 7.21 3.15 13.28
C ALA A 98 5.90 3.85 12.94
N PHE A 99 5.68 4.12 11.65
CA PHE A 99 4.39 4.56 11.14
C PHE A 99 3.50 3.35 10.86
N TRP A 100 4.06 2.29 10.28
CA TRP A 100 3.34 1.09 9.89
C TRP A 100 3.55 -0.02 10.91
N GLN A 101 2.51 -0.82 11.16
CA GLN A 101 2.59 -1.88 12.16
C GLN A 101 3.54 -2.99 11.73
N ASP A 102 3.46 -3.35 10.45
CA ASP A 102 4.26 -4.43 9.88
C ASP A 102 4.26 -4.27 8.37
N ARG A 103 4.74 -5.28 7.66
CA ARG A 103 4.59 -5.32 6.21
C ARG A 103 3.12 -5.40 5.84
N TYR A 104 2.81 -4.90 4.65
CA TYR A 104 1.46 -5.04 4.11
C TYR A 104 1.10 -6.50 3.90
N HIS A 105 -0.19 -6.81 3.99
CA HIS A 105 -0.73 -8.11 3.63
C HIS A 105 -1.15 -8.11 2.17
N ALA A 106 -0.81 -9.17 1.44
CA ALA A 106 -1.18 -9.31 0.04
C ALA A 106 -2.01 -10.59 -0.13
N THR A 107 -3.19 -10.45 -0.70
CA THR A 107 -4.10 -11.56 -0.98
C THR A 107 -4.40 -11.59 -2.47
N ALA A 108 -4.20 -12.74 -3.11
CA ALA A 108 -4.53 -12.90 -4.52
C ALA A 108 -6.04 -12.88 -4.72
N VAL A 109 -6.47 -12.17 -5.76
CA VAL A 109 -7.88 -12.16 -6.17
C VAL A 109 -8.02 -13.19 -7.29
N GLU A 110 -8.62 -14.32 -6.98
CA GLU A 110 -8.55 -15.51 -7.83
C GLU A 110 -9.57 -15.55 -8.96
N THR A 111 -10.69 -14.85 -8.81
CA THR A 111 -11.79 -14.91 -9.78
C THR A 111 -12.31 -13.52 -10.13
N GLY A 112 -12.94 -13.39 -11.30
CA GLY A 112 -13.59 -12.15 -11.69
C GLY A 112 -14.70 -11.72 -10.72
N GLU A 113 -15.43 -12.68 -10.17
CA GLU A 113 -16.46 -12.41 -9.17
C GLU A 113 -15.84 -11.85 -7.89
N HIS A 114 -14.73 -12.44 -7.42
CA HIS A 114 -14.00 -11.94 -6.26
C HIS A 114 -13.48 -10.53 -6.52
N LEU A 115 -12.97 -10.28 -7.73
CA LEU A 115 -12.51 -8.95 -8.12
C LEU A 115 -13.63 -7.91 -8.02
N LEU A 116 -14.81 -8.23 -8.53
CA LEU A 116 -15.96 -7.33 -8.45
C LEU A 116 -16.33 -6.99 -7.01
N LYS A 117 -16.23 -7.93 -6.11
CA LYS A 117 -16.50 -7.70 -4.68
C LYS A 117 -15.44 -6.81 -4.04
N CYS A 118 -14.21 -6.83 -4.52
CA CYS A 118 -13.12 -5.99 -4.02
C CYS A 118 -13.19 -4.55 -4.54
N LEU A 119 -13.87 -4.33 -5.65
CA LEU A 119 -14.03 -3.00 -6.20
C LEU A 119 -15.12 -2.23 -5.45
#